data_8ae4c34342460307dbeb052c6edf8053
#
_entry.id   8ae4c34342460307dbeb052c6edf8053
#
_cell.length_a   1.000
_cell.length_b   1.000
_cell.length_c   1.000
_cell.angle_alpha   90.00
_cell.angle_beta   90.00
_cell.angle_gamma   90.00
#
_symmetry.space_group_name_H-M   'P 1'
#
loop_
_entity.id
_entity.type
_entity.pdbx_description
1 polymer ?
#
loop_
_entity_poly.entity_id
_entity_poly.type
_entity_poly.pdbx_seq_one_letter_code
_entity_poly.pdbx_strand_id
1 'polypeptide(L)'
;LMRGYADDMPLMPWLQEKIWPLEKNITEEDVYWGTKLACLEMIKTGTTLFIDMYHHAMASARATDEMGIRGMLTLAVLDFNDKEISEKFKKEIDQFHRAKTAFSNRLEIALGPHAIYTVSKEMLRWMKEYARANNIRIQTHLSETEIEVKDSISMFGCRPVNYLNSIGFLGPEISFAHSIHINDEEIKMLADNGCKVIHNPASNLKLASGTRFRYEDLKKAGITVGIGTDGACSGNNLDMYEAMKLASLNAKAAWNDSTVWNADET
;
A
#
# COMPACT_ATOMS: atom_id res chain seq x y z
N LEU A 1 -6.89 -1.36 13.98
CA LEU A 1 -6.23 -2.31 14.86
C LEU A 1 -4.84 -1.80 15.26
N MET A 2 -4.32 -2.25 16.39
CA MET A 2 -2.92 -2.12 16.86
C MET A 2 -2.36 -0.68 16.97
N ARG A 3 -3.19 0.35 17.05
CA ARG A 3 -2.75 1.74 17.23
C ARG A 3 -1.92 1.87 18.52
N GLY A 4 -0.74 2.51 18.43
CA GLY A 4 0.18 2.70 19.56
C GLY A 4 0.84 1.41 20.07
N TYR A 5 0.69 0.28 19.34
CA TYR A 5 1.41 -0.95 19.66
C TYR A 5 2.78 -0.93 18.99
N ALA A 6 3.82 -1.07 19.81
CA ALA A 6 5.21 -1.13 19.36
C ALA A 6 5.66 0.10 18.53
N ASP A 7 5.51 1.28 19.08
CA ASP A 7 6.10 2.51 18.56
C ASP A 7 7.66 2.48 18.69
N ASP A 8 8.34 3.38 17.97
CA ASP A 8 9.79 3.62 18.06
C ASP A 8 10.68 2.43 17.63
N MET A 9 10.28 1.72 16.59
CA MET A 9 11.04 0.61 16.00
C MET A 9 11.26 0.80 14.50
N PRO A 10 12.42 0.35 13.96
CA PRO A 10 12.61 0.25 12.50
C PRO A 10 11.63 -0.75 11.87
N LEU A 11 11.26 -0.54 10.59
CA LEU A 11 10.23 -1.30 9.88
C LEU A 11 10.38 -2.83 10.01
N MET A 12 11.53 -3.39 9.67
CA MET A 12 11.69 -4.86 9.64
C MET A 12 11.62 -5.51 11.03
N PRO A 13 12.33 -5.01 12.08
CA PRO A 13 12.12 -5.47 13.45
C PRO A 13 10.68 -5.28 13.94
N TRP A 14 10.05 -4.15 13.60
CA TRP A 14 8.66 -3.88 13.94
C TRP A 14 7.71 -4.94 13.34
N LEU A 15 7.87 -5.27 12.06
CA LEU A 15 7.08 -6.31 11.40
C LEU A 15 7.33 -7.69 12.00
N GLN A 16 8.60 -8.11 12.08
CA GLN A 16 8.98 -9.49 12.41
C GLN A 16 8.78 -9.85 13.88
N GLU A 17 9.08 -8.90 14.79
CA GLU A 17 9.08 -9.16 16.23
C GLU A 17 7.75 -8.77 16.90
N LYS A 18 6.97 -7.87 16.30
CA LYS A 18 5.76 -7.31 16.91
C LYS A 18 4.51 -7.57 16.09
N ILE A 19 4.46 -7.10 14.86
CA ILE A 19 3.21 -7.07 14.08
C ILE A 19 2.83 -8.49 13.61
N TRP A 20 3.67 -9.16 12.85
CA TRP A 20 3.35 -10.51 12.34
C TRP A 20 3.07 -11.55 13.43
N PRO A 21 3.77 -11.58 14.58
CA PRO A 21 3.39 -12.46 15.68
C PRO A 21 2.00 -12.18 16.27
N LEU A 22 1.61 -10.90 16.34
CA LEU A 22 0.28 -10.51 16.83
C LEU A 22 -0.80 -10.84 15.81
N GLU A 23 -0.56 -10.57 14.53
CA GLU A 23 -1.49 -10.80 13.41
C GLU A 23 -1.91 -12.26 13.28
N LYS A 24 -1.08 -13.22 13.69
CA LYS A 24 -1.44 -14.65 13.72
C LYS A 24 -2.63 -14.97 14.63
N ASN A 25 -2.95 -14.09 15.58
CA ASN A 25 -4.03 -14.26 16.54
C ASN A 25 -5.25 -13.39 16.22
N ILE A 26 -5.18 -12.54 15.19
CA ILE A 26 -6.28 -11.67 14.78
C ILE A 26 -7.33 -12.52 14.07
N THR A 27 -8.59 -12.33 14.49
CA THR A 27 -9.76 -13.03 13.95
C THR A 27 -10.52 -12.17 12.94
N GLU A 28 -11.44 -12.79 12.20
CA GLU A 28 -12.39 -12.05 11.34
C GLU A 28 -13.22 -11.04 12.13
N GLU A 29 -13.59 -11.35 13.38
CA GLU A 29 -14.35 -10.44 14.24
C GLU A 29 -13.52 -9.21 14.62
N ASP A 30 -12.24 -9.39 14.96
CA ASP A 30 -11.34 -8.29 15.26
C ASP A 30 -11.20 -7.36 14.05
N VAL A 31 -11.01 -7.92 12.86
CA VAL A 31 -10.90 -7.14 11.61
C VAL A 31 -12.21 -6.42 11.31
N TYR A 32 -13.36 -7.07 11.48
CA TYR A 32 -14.64 -6.44 11.25
C TYR A 32 -14.85 -5.20 12.15
N TRP A 33 -14.65 -5.33 13.45
CA TRP A 33 -14.82 -4.20 14.38
C TRP A 33 -13.72 -3.14 14.22
N GLY A 34 -12.48 -3.58 13.96
CA GLY A 34 -11.38 -2.67 13.66
C GLY A 34 -11.64 -1.84 12.41
N THR A 35 -12.19 -2.45 11.36
CA THR A 35 -12.56 -1.74 10.13
C THR A 35 -13.74 -0.79 10.35
N LYS A 36 -14.74 -1.16 11.15
CA LYS A 36 -15.82 -0.23 11.50
C LYS A 36 -15.30 1.02 12.22
N LEU A 37 -14.43 0.83 13.20
CA LEU A 37 -13.81 1.95 13.91
C LEU A 37 -12.95 2.81 12.95
N ALA A 38 -12.18 2.19 12.07
CA ALA A 38 -11.41 2.88 11.04
C ALA A 38 -12.31 3.69 10.09
N CYS A 39 -13.39 3.11 9.60
CA CYS A 39 -14.35 3.82 8.76
C CYS A 39 -14.96 5.03 9.47
N LEU A 40 -15.32 4.89 10.75
CA LEU A 40 -15.85 6.01 11.54
C LEU A 40 -14.85 7.16 11.66
N GLU A 41 -13.58 6.85 11.92
CA GLU A 41 -12.51 7.85 12.01
C GLU A 41 -12.29 8.52 10.64
N MET A 42 -12.16 7.73 9.58
CA MET A 42 -12.00 8.22 8.21
C MET A 42 -13.15 9.13 7.77
N ILE A 43 -14.40 8.76 8.04
CA ILE A 43 -15.57 9.60 7.71
C ILE A 43 -15.50 10.93 8.47
N LYS A 44 -15.14 10.91 9.75
CA LYS A 44 -15.05 12.14 10.58
C LYS A 44 -13.91 13.05 10.13
N THR A 45 -12.88 12.53 9.51
CA THR A 45 -11.71 13.27 9.02
C THR A 45 -11.72 13.50 7.50
N GLY A 46 -12.88 13.32 6.86
CA GLY A 46 -13.11 13.73 5.47
C GLY A 46 -12.67 12.73 4.41
N THR A 47 -12.23 11.54 4.76
CA THR A 47 -11.91 10.49 3.79
C THR A 47 -13.16 10.00 3.09
N THR A 48 -13.15 10.00 1.75
CA THR A 48 -14.28 9.56 0.93
C THR A 48 -14.06 8.24 0.20
N LEU A 49 -12.81 7.82 0.12
CA LEU A 49 -12.35 6.54 -0.44
C LEU A 49 -11.07 6.13 0.26
N PHE A 50 -10.94 4.85 0.57
CA PHE A 50 -9.66 4.29 1.04
C PHE A 50 -9.30 3.02 0.26
N ILE A 51 -8.01 2.70 0.29
CA ILE A 51 -7.47 1.43 -0.18
C ILE A 51 -7.00 0.66 1.04
N ASP A 52 -7.44 -0.59 1.18
CA ASP A 52 -7.06 -1.46 2.30
C ASP A 52 -6.28 -2.67 1.80
N MET A 53 -5.19 -2.99 2.48
CA MET A 53 -4.44 -4.23 2.27
C MET A 53 -4.28 -4.91 3.62
N TYR A 54 -5.16 -5.90 3.88
CA TYR A 54 -5.11 -6.59 5.16
C TYR A 54 -5.58 -8.05 5.06
N HIS A 55 -5.45 -8.78 6.19
CA HIS A 55 -6.00 -10.12 6.35
C HIS A 55 -7.53 -10.08 6.49
N HIS A 56 -8.20 -11.22 6.33
CA HIS A 56 -9.66 -11.34 6.48
C HIS A 56 -10.46 -10.30 5.65
N ALA A 57 -10.05 -10.08 4.40
CA ALA A 57 -10.60 -9.04 3.52
C ALA A 57 -12.14 -9.08 3.38
N MET A 58 -12.78 -10.25 3.53
CA MET A 58 -14.24 -10.38 3.57
C MET A 58 -14.86 -9.67 4.77
N ALA A 59 -14.20 -9.70 5.93
CA ALA A 59 -14.66 -8.99 7.12
C ALA A 59 -14.54 -7.47 6.94
N SER A 60 -13.40 -7.01 6.37
CA SER A 60 -13.23 -5.61 5.97
C SER A 60 -14.29 -5.17 4.96
N ALA A 61 -14.60 -5.99 3.95
CA ALA A 61 -15.59 -5.67 2.93
C ALA A 61 -17.00 -5.49 3.55
N ARG A 62 -17.42 -6.43 4.38
CA ARG A 62 -18.70 -6.36 5.08
C ARG A 62 -18.81 -5.11 5.96
N ALA A 63 -17.79 -4.84 6.78
CA ALA A 63 -17.75 -3.67 7.64
C ALA A 63 -17.80 -2.36 6.85
N THR A 64 -17.04 -2.25 5.77
CA THR A 64 -16.97 -1.08 4.89
C THR A 64 -18.31 -0.81 4.20
N ASP A 65 -18.96 -1.85 3.69
CA ASP A 65 -20.26 -1.75 3.02
C ASP A 65 -21.35 -1.26 3.98
N GLU A 66 -21.39 -1.81 5.20
CA GLU A 66 -22.32 -1.40 6.25
C GLU A 66 -22.08 0.05 6.71
N MET A 67 -20.81 0.51 6.74
CA MET A 67 -20.45 1.89 7.12
C MET A 67 -20.73 2.90 5.99
N GLY A 68 -20.92 2.46 4.76
CA GLY A 68 -21.33 3.28 3.62
C GLY A 68 -20.22 4.14 3.00
N ILE A 69 -18.97 3.98 3.39
CA ILE A 69 -17.80 4.61 2.76
C ILE A 69 -17.37 3.84 1.52
N ARG A 70 -16.69 4.49 0.58
CA ARG A 70 -16.09 3.80 -0.58
C ARG A 70 -14.77 3.14 -0.18
N GLY A 71 -14.56 1.92 -0.64
CA GLY A 71 -13.31 1.17 -0.40
C GLY A 71 -12.86 0.39 -1.62
N MET A 72 -11.55 0.37 -1.84
CA MET A 72 -10.88 -0.60 -2.70
C MET A 72 -10.15 -1.58 -1.79
N LEU A 73 -10.67 -2.79 -1.68
CA LEU A 73 -10.24 -3.77 -0.69
C LEU A 73 -9.38 -4.85 -1.34
N THR A 74 -8.27 -5.18 -0.70
CA THR A 74 -7.36 -6.22 -1.16
C THR A 74 -7.10 -7.24 -0.04
N LEU A 75 -6.93 -8.49 -0.44
CA LEU A 75 -6.35 -9.49 0.43
C LEU A 75 -4.82 -9.32 0.43
N ALA A 76 -4.22 -9.15 1.59
CA ALA A 76 -2.76 -9.10 1.72
C ALA A 76 -2.14 -10.46 1.39
N VAL A 77 -1.32 -10.52 0.36
CA VAL A 77 -0.66 -11.73 -0.11
C VAL A 77 0.80 -11.72 0.29
N LEU A 78 1.21 -12.73 1.07
CA LEU A 78 2.59 -12.97 1.53
C LEU A 78 2.85 -14.48 1.40
N ASP A 79 3.37 -14.93 0.26
CA ASP A 79 3.59 -16.36 0.02
C ASP A 79 5.01 -16.83 0.38
N PHE A 80 5.93 -15.89 0.64
CA PHE A 80 7.32 -16.19 1.03
C PHE A 80 8.00 -17.27 0.16
N ASN A 81 7.67 -17.32 -1.14
CA ASN A 81 8.09 -18.35 -2.10
C ASN A 81 7.62 -19.79 -1.76
N ASP A 82 6.59 -19.94 -0.96
CA ASP A 82 5.95 -21.23 -0.67
C ASP A 82 4.81 -21.50 -1.68
N LYS A 83 4.95 -22.57 -2.45
CA LYS A 83 3.99 -22.92 -3.49
C LYS A 83 2.60 -23.32 -2.95
N GLU A 84 2.54 -23.96 -1.78
CA GLU A 84 1.26 -24.34 -1.18
C GLU A 84 0.52 -23.11 -0.69
N ILE A 85 1.24 -22.17 -0.10
CA ILE A 85 0.71 -20.86 0.31
C ILE A 85 0.23 -20.08 -0.92
N SER A 86 1.03 -20.05 -2.00
CA SER A 86 0.64 -19.39 -3.26
C SER A 86 -0.68 -19.93 -3.80
N GLU A 87 -0.83 -21.28 -3.86
CA GLU A 87 -2.06 -21.93 -4.37
C GLU A 87 -3.27 -21.68 -3.46
N LYS A 88 -3.05 -21.54 -2.15
CA LYS A 88 -4.09 -21.14 -1.20
C LYS A 88 -4.55 -19.71 -1.50
N PHE A 89 -3.62 -18.76 -1.62
CA PHE A 89 -3.95 -17.38 -1.93
C PHE A 89 -4.66 -17.20 -3.28
N LYS A 90 -4.29 -17.96 -4.31
CA LYS A 90 -5.00 -17.94 -5.60
C LYS A 90 -6.48 -18.29 -5.46
N LYS A 91 -6.80 -19.29 -4.66
CA LYS A 91 -8.19 -19.70 -4.39
C LYS A 91 -8.93 -18.63 -3.57
N GLU A 92 -8.30 -18.09 -2.55
CA GLU A 92 -8.88 -17.02 -1.70
C GLU A 92 -9.15 -15.74 -2.52
N ILE A 93 -8.22 -15.33 -3.39
CA ILE A 93 -8.39 -14.20 -4.31
C ILE A 93 -9.60 -14.43 -5.22
N ASP A 94 -9.71 -15.60 -5.85
CA ASP A 94 -10.83 -15.89 -6.75
C ASP A 94 -12.18 -15.90 -5.99
N GLN A 95 -12.21 -16.47 -4.78
CA GLN A 95 -13.38 -16.42 -3.92
C GLN A 95 -13.76 -14.99 -3.52
N PHE A 96 -12.79 -14.19 -3.10
CA PHE A 96 -13.00 -12.79 -2.72
C PHE A 96 -13.48 -11.96 -3.90
N HIS A 97 -12.88 -12.13 -5.08
CA HIS A 97 -13.30 -11.44 -6.30
C HIS A 97 -14.75 -11.79 -6.69
N ARG A 98 -15.12 -13.05 -6.64
CA ARG A 98 -16.52 -13.48 -6.92
C ARG A 98 -17.52 -12.95 -5.92
N ALA A 99 -17.11 -12.74 -4.66
CA ALA A 99 -17.97 -12.21 -3.62
C ALA A 99 -18.34 -10.73 -3.82
N LYS A 100 -17.67 -10.00 -4.75
CA LYS A 100 -17.96 -8.59 -5.05
C LYS A 100 -19.45 -8.34 -5.32
N THR A 101 -20.13 -9.26 -5.97
CA THR A 101 -21.55 -9.11 -6.32
C THR A 101 -22.49 -9.07 -5.10
N ALA A 102 -22.01 -9.47 -3.92
CA ALA A 102 -22.75 -9.38 -2.67
C ALA A 102 -22.69 -8.02 -1.99
N PHE A 103 -21.82 -7.13 -2.49
CA PHE A 103 -21.58 -5.80 -1.91
C PHE A 103 -22.11 -4.67 -2.81
N SER A 104 -22.29 -3.50 -2.24
CA SER A 104 -22.70 -2.31 -2.96
C SER A 104 -21.65 -1.83 -3.98
N ASN A 105 -22.05 -0.96 -4.91
CA ASN A 105 -21.15 -0.36 -5.89
C ASN A 105 -20.08 0.57 -5.28
N ARG A 106 -20.14 0.82 -3.98
CA ARG A 106 -19.10 1.58 -3.26
C ARG A 106 -17.82 0.79 -3.03
N LEU A 107 -17.89 -0.54 -3.13
CA LEU A 107 -16.72 -1.39 -2.95
C LEU A 107 -16.13 -1.85 -4.29
N GLU A 108 -14.82 -1.78 -4.39
CA GLU A 108 -14.03 -2.45 -5.42
C GLU A 108 -13.14 -3.49 -4.75
N ILE A 109 -12.93 -4.62 -5.43
CA ILE A 109 -11.97 -5.62 -5.03
C ILE A 109 -10.74 -5.50 -5.93
N ALA A 110 -9.57 -5.47 -5.31
CA ALA A 110 -8.29 -5.38 -5.99
C ALA A 110 -7.33 -6.45 -5.48
N LEU A 111 -6.14 -6.54 -6.03
CA LEU A 111 -5.10 -7.45 -5.59
C LEU A 111 -4.08 -6.73 -4.73
N GLY A 112 -3.64 -7.38 -3.66
CA GLY A 112 -2.70 -6.83 -2.67
C GLY A 112 -1.44 -7.69 -2.49
N PRO A 113 -0.56 -7.86 -3.50
CA PRO A 113 0.77 -8.42 -3.23
C PRO A 113 1.51 -7.48 -2.29
N HIS A 114 1.95 -7.99 -1.14
CA HIS A 114 2.49 -7.13 -0.08
C HIS A 114 3.71 -6.35 -0.56
N ALA A 115 4.81 -7.03 -0.90
CA ALA A 115 6.05 -6.41 -1.37
C ALA A 115 6.92 -7.43 -2.12
N ILE A 116 7.96 -6.96 -2.83
CA ILE A 116 8.87 -7.81 -3.60
C ILE A 116 9.66 -8.82 -2.74
N TYR A 117 9.82 -8.56 -1.45
CA TYR A 117 10.55 -9.42 -0.51
C TYR A 117 9.67 -10.44 0.22
N THR A 118 8.35 -10.37 0.05
CA THR A 118 7.38 -11.29 0.67
C THR A 118 6.55 -12.06 -0.34
N VAL A 119 6.59 -11.67 -1.64
CA VAL A 119 5.78 -12.29 -2.69
C VAL A 119 6.68 -12.86 -3.79
N SER A 120 6.48 -14.13 -4.11
CA SER A 120 7.25 -14.81 -5.15
C SER A 120 7.04 -14.19 -6.53
N LYS A 121 8.07 -14.32 -7.39
CA LYS A 121 8.03 -13.89 -8.79
C LYS A 121 6.84 -14.51 -9.55
N GLU A 122 6.61 -15.78 -9.32
CA GLU A 122 5.54 -16.56 -9.94
C GLU A 122 4.17 -16.03 -9.51
N MET A 123 4.01 -15.72 -8.23
CA MET A 123 2.76 -15.15 -7.70
C MET A 123 2.53 -13.74 -8.22
N LEU A 124 3.55 -12.88 -8.24
CA LEU A 124 3.45 -11.54 -8.83
C LEU A 124 3.00 -11.60 -10.29
N ARG A 125 3.58 -12.48 -11.11
CA ARG A 125 3.18 -12.65 -12.51
C ARG A 125 1.74 -13.15 -12.63
N TRP A 126 1.37 -14.15 -11.84
CA TRP A 126 0.01 -14.67 -11.84
C TRP A 126 -1.00 -13.58 -11.46
N MET A 127 -0.72 -12.79 -10.41
CA MET A 127 -1.59 -11.68 -9.99
C MET A 127 -1.71 -10.62 -11.09
N LYS A 128 -0.63 -10.32 -11.80
CA LYS A 128 -0.66 -9.40 -12.94
C LYS A 128 -1.56 -9.89 -14.06
N GLU A 129 -1.44 -11.16 -14.43
CA GLU A 129 -2.28 -11.79 -15.46
C GLU A 129 -3.75 -11.84 -15.02
N TYR A 130 -4.01 -12.23 -13.78
CA TYR A 130 -5.34 -12.27 -13.19
C TYR A 130 -5.99 -10.87 -13.18
N ALA A 131 -5.25 -9.84 -12.78
CA ALA A 131 -5.73 -8.47 -12.77
C ALA A 131 -6.15 -7.99 -14.17
N ARG A 132 -5.33 -8.26 -15.18
CA ARG A 132 -5.63 -7.91 -16.57
C ARG A 132 -6.84 -8.69 -17.11
N ALA A 133 -6.91 -9.98 -16.86
CA ALA A 133 -8.03 -10.82 -17.32
C ALA A 133 -9.37 -10.39 -16.73
N ASN A 134 -9.38 -9.87 -15.51
CA ASN A 134 -10.59 -9.50 -14.77
C ASN A 134 -10.82 -7.97 -14.68
N ASN A 135 -9.95 -7.16 -15.28
CA ASN A 135 -9.99 -5.69 -15.23
C ASN A 135 -10.04 -5.16 -13.79
N ILE A 136 -9.18 -5.67 -12.92
CA ILE A 136 -9.05 -5.24 -11.52
C ILE A 136 -7.69 -4.60 -11.27
N ARG A 137 -7.61 -3.81 -10.22
CA ARG A 137 -6.41 -3.05 -9.85
C ARG A 137 -5.49 -3.85 -8.95
N ILE A 138 -4.25 -3.38 -8.84
CA ILE A 138 -3.25 -3.92 -7.91
C ILE A 138 -2.71 -2.77 -7.06
N GLN A 139 -2.54 -3.01 -5.77
CA GLN A 139 -1.83 -2.11 -4.88
C GLN A 139 -0.73 -2.89 -4.16
N THR A 140 0.46 -2.34 -4.06
CA THR A 140 1.62 -2.97 -3.42
C THR A 140 2.57 -1.93 -2.84
N HIS A 141 3.44 -2.33 -1.91
CA HIS A 141 4.50 -1.48 -1.37
C HIS A 141 5.71 -1.47 -2.29
N LEU A 142 6.41 -0.34 -2.37
CA LEU A 142 7.56 -0.17 -3.26
C LEU A 142 8.58 0.79 -2.68
N SER A 143 9.84 0.34 -2.60
CA SER A 143 10.99 1.18 -2.24
C SER A 143 10.74 2.06 -1.03
N GLU A 144 10.13 1.48 0.01
CA GLU A 144 9.78 2.20 1.24
C GLU A 144 11.02 2.57 2.04
N THR A 145 12.00 1.66 2.12
CA THR A 145 13.24 1.85 2.86
C THR A 145 14.48 1.68 1.99
N GLU A 146 15.60 2.27 2.40
CA GLU A 146 16.90 2.01 1.75
C GLU A 146 17.32 0.54 1.87
N ILE A 147 16.89 -0.15 2.94
CA ILE A 147 17.19 -1.57 3.16
C ILE A 147 16.52 -2.40 2.08
N GLU A 148 15.24 -2.16 1.79
CA GLU A 148 14.53 -2.83 0.69
C GLU A 148 15.27 -2.68 -0.63
N VAL A 149 15.78 -1.48 -0.95
CA VAL A 149 16.54 -1.25 -2.18
C VAL A 149 17.85 -2.03 -2.19
N LYS A 150 18.59 -2.04 -1.08
CA LYS A 150 19.86 -2.80 -0.96
C LYS A 150 19.62 -4.31 -1.07
N ASP A 151 18.58 -4.80 -0.41
CA ASP A 151 18.21 -6.22 -0.45
C ASP A 151 17.76 -6.64 -1.84
N SER A 152 16.98 -5.81 -2.54
CA SER A 152 16.60 -6.05 -3.93
C SER A 152 17.82 -6.16 -4.85
N ILE A 153 18.80 -5.27 -4.71
CA ILE A 153 20.05 -5.34 -5.48
C ILE A 153 20.82 -6.62 -5.15
N SER A 154 20.88 -7.01 -3.87
CA SER A 154 21.56 -8.23 -3.45
C SER A 154 20.86 -9.49 -3.96
N MET A 155 19.52 -9.55 -3.89
CA MET A 155 18.72 -10.74 -4.22
C MET A 155 18.48 -10.88 -5.72
N PHE A 156 18.23 -9.77 -6.42
CA PHE A 156 17.77 -9.76 -7.81
C PHE A 156 18.75 -9.12 -8.78
N GLY A 157 19.87 -8.55 -8.28
CA GLY A 157 20.87 -7.86 -9.08
C GLY A 157 20.44 -6.47 -9.58
N CYS A 158 19.29 -5.97 -9.14
CA CYS A 158 18.76 -4.67 -9.58
C CYS A 158 17.84 -4.05 -8.52
N ARG A 159 17.49 -2.78 -8.71
CA ARG A 159 16.60 -2.02 -7.85
C ARG A 159 15.14 -2.49 -7.97
N PRO A 160 14.26 -2.19 -7.00
CA PRO A 160 12.88 -2.73 -6.95
C PRO A 160 12.05 -2.48 -8.22
N VAL A 161 12.05 -1.26 -8.77
CA VAL A 161 11.29 -0.95 -10.00
C VAL A 161 11.86 -1.68 -11.21
N ASN A 162 13.20 -1.76 -11.33
CA ASN A 162 13.86 -2.50 -12.38
C ASN A 162 13.51 -4.00 -12.33
N TYR A 163 13.47 -4.58 -11.11
CA TYR A 163 13.05 -5.97 -10.91
C TYR A 163 11.60 -6.16 -11.39
N LEU A 164 10.67 -5.34 -10.91
CA LEU A 164 9.25 -5.42 -11.29
C LEU A 164 9.05 -5.24 -12.81
N ASN A 165 9.80 -4.32 -13.42
CA ASN A 165 9.81 -4.14 -14.87
C ASN A 165 10.30 -5.39 -15.59
N SER A 166 11.40 -6.01 -15.13
CA SER A 166 11.99 -7.20 -15.73
C SER A 166 11.06 -8.42 -15.77
N ILE A 167 10.13 -8.48 -14.82
CA ILE A 167 9.12 -9.55 -14.74
C ILE A 167 7.80 -9.19 -15.42
N GLY A 168 7.68 -8.00 -16.02
CA GLY A 168 6.48 -7.52 -16.71
C GLY A 168 5.34 -7.11 -15.77
N PHE A 169 5.67 -6.74 -14.52
CA PHE A 169 4.67 -6.42 -13.50
C PHE A 169 4.11 -5.00 -13.64
N LEU A 170 4.88 -4.03 -14.15
CA LEU A 170 4.44 -2.63 -14.25
C LEU A 170 3.22 -2.46 -15.18
N GLY A 171 2.39 -1.45 -14.91
CA GLY A 171 1.24 -1.12 -15.75
C GLY A 171 0.25 -0.15 -15.12
N PRO A 172 -0.72 0.34 -15.92
CA PRO A 172 -1.65 1.39 -15.49
C PRO A 172 -2.65 0.94 -14.41
N GLU A 173 -2.82 -0.36 -14.21
CA GLU A 173 -3.67 -0.93 -13.16
C GLU A 173 -3.00 -0.91 -11.78
N ILE A 174 -1.71 -0.52 -11.67
CA ILE A 174 -0.93 -0.62 -10.43
C ILE A 174 -0.77 0.73 -9.76
N SER A 175 -0.96 0.73 -8.44
CA SER A 175 -0.58 1.79 -7.52
C SER A 175 0.46 1.27 -6.53
N PHE A 176 1.50 2.07 -6.31
CA PHE A 176 2.61 1.77 -5.41
C PHE A 176 2.54 2.65 -4.17
N ALA A 177 2.48 2.03 -2.99
CA ALA A 177 2.59 2.73 -1.72
C ALA A 177 4.04 3.09 -1.43
N HIS A 178 4.25 4.19 -0.74
CA HIS A 178 5.51 4.79 -0.30
C HIS A 178 6.39 5.34 -1.42
N SER A 179 7.14 4.54 -2.16
CA SER A 179 8.03 4.96 -3.26
C SER A 179 9.01 6.07 -2.86
N ILE A 180 9.57 6.00 -1.63
CA ILE A 180 10.49 7.02 -1.08
C ILE A 180 11.86 6.95 -1.75
N HIS A 181 12.40 5.74 -1.93
CA HIS A 181 13.76 5.50 -2.37
C HIS A 181 13.84 5.15 -3.85
N ILE A 182 13.16 5.92 -4.72
CA ILE A 182 13.21 5.77 -6.17
C ILE A 182 14.18 6.78 -6.81
N ASN A 183 14.82 6.41 -7.91
CA ASN A 183 15.71 7.28 -8.68
C ASN A 183 15.07 7.77 -10.00
N ASP A 184 15.79 8.57 -10.79
CA ASP A 184 15.27 9.17 -12.02
C ASP A 184 14.90 8.12 -13.07
N GLU A 185 15.70 7.07 -13.21
CA GLU A 185 15.43 5.96 -14.13
C GLU A 185 14.16 5.23 -13.73
N GLU A 186 13.96 4.97 -12.43
CA GLU A 186 12.78 4.32 -11.90
C GLU A 186 11.52 5.18 -12.07
N ILE A 187 11.62 6.50 -11.84
CA ILE A 187 10.50 7.44 -12.12
C ILE A 187 10.10 7.36 -13.58
N LYS A 188 11.09 7.37 -14.50
CA LYS A 188 10.80 7.23 -15.91
C LYS A 188 10.10 5.91 -16.24
N MET A 189 10.56 4.78 -15.69
CA MET A 189 9.92 3.48 -15.89
C MET A 189 8.47 3.45 -15.39
N LEU A 190 8.21 4.02 -14.21
CA LEU A 190 6.85 4.12 -13.65
C LEU A 190 5.94 4.96 -14.56
N ALA A 191 6.45 6.09 -15.07
CA ALA A 191 5.72 6.96 -15.97
C ALA A 191 5.42 6.29 -17.32
N ASP A 192 6.43 5.69 -17.95
CA ASP A 192 6.29 4.99 -19.24
C ASP A 192 5.26 3.84 -19.17
N ASN A 193 5.05 3.27 -17.99
CA ASN A 193 4.09 2.20 -17.76
C ASN A 193 2.74 2.69 -17.19
N GLY A 194 2.56 4.00 -16.96
CA GLY A 194 1.31 4.57 -16.44
C GLY A 194 0.99 4.21 -15.00
N CYS A 195 1.99 3.81 -14.21
CA CYS A 195 1.84 3.47 -12.80
C CYS A 195 1.46 4.70 -11.96
N LYS A 196 0.92 4.46 -10.77
CA LYS A 196 0.51 5.49 -9.81
C LYS A 196 1.25 5.31 -8.50
N VAL A 197 1.37 6.38 -7.71
CA VAL A 197 2.08 6.36 -6.43
C VAL A 197 1.18 6.91 -5.34
N ILE A 198 1.24 6.31 -4.15
CA ILE A 198 0.54 6.76 -2.94
C ILE A 198 1.59 7.09 -1.87
N HIS A 199 1.65 8.36 -1.48
CA HIS A 199 2.54 8.80 -0.41
C HIS A 199 1.87 8.65 0.96
N ASN A 200 2.58 8.03 1.91
CA ASN A 200 2.10 7.78 3.28
C ASN A 200 2.98 8.55 4.29
N PRO A 201 2.84 9.88 4.41
CA PRO A 201 3.80 10.70 5.15
C PRO A 201 3.92 10.36 6.62
N ALA A 202 2.81 10.11 7.33
CA ALA A 202 2.82 9.78 8.75
C ALA A 202 3.59 8.49 9.05
N SER A 203 3.31 7.44 8.28
CA SER A 203 4.00 6.15 8.39
C SER A 203 5.50 6.28 8.09
N ASN A 204 5.84 6.95 6.99
CA ASN A 204 7.25 7.11 6.60
C ASN A 204 8.06 7.91 7.64
N LEU A 205 7.45 8.91 8.28
CA LEU A 205 8.08 9.69 9.35
C LEU A 205 8.21 8.88 10.63
N LYS A 206 7.15 8.19 11.05
CA LYS A 206 7.15 7.38 12.28
C LYS A 206 8.15 6.22 12.23
N LEU A 207 8.18 5.49 11.11
CA LEU A 207 9.08 4.36 10.90
C LEU A 207 10.49 4.79 10.44
N ALA A 208 10.73 6.10 10.29
CA ALA A 208 11.97 6.67 9.77
C ALA A 208 12.40 6.04 8.44
N SER A 209 11.43 5.66 7.60
CA SER A 209 11.67 5.05 6.29
C SER A 209 12.35 6.02 5.31
N GLY A 210 12.15 7.33 5.49
CA GLY A 210 12.74 8.41 4.70
C GLY A 210 11.84 9.64 4.62
N THR A 211 12.44 10.78 4.33
CA THR A 211 11.76 12.08 4.32
C THR A 211 11.66 12.72 2.94
N ARG A 212 12.49 12.29 1.97
CA ARG A 212 12.60 12.92 0.65
C ARG A 212 11.71 12.22 -0.38
N PHE A 213 10.40 12.32 -0.21
CA PHE A 213 9.48 11.92 -1.26
C PHE A 213 9.60 12.83 -2.48
N ARG A 214 9.72 12.27 -3.67
CA ARG A 214 10.06 12.96 -4.91
C ARG A 214 8.83 13.48 -5.66
N TYR A 215 7.95 14.22 -4.96
CA TYR A 215 6.67 14.69 -5.51
C TYR A 215 6.83 15.48 -6.81
N GLU A 216 7.72 16.48 -6.83
CA GLU A 216 7.90 17.35 -8.00
C GLU A 216 8.41 16.59 -9.24
N ASP A 217 9.30 15.60 -9.03
CA ASP A 217 9.79 14.77 -10.12
C ASP A 217 8.72 13.83 -10.66
N LEU A 218 7.93 13.21 -9.78
CA LEU A 218 6.80 12.36 -10.14
C LEU A 218 5.73 13.15 -10.91
N LYS A 219 5.37 14.32 -10.42
CA LYS A 219 4.43 15.24 -11.07
C LYS A 219 4.92 15.66 -12.45
N LYS A 220 6.21 16.07 -12.56
CA LYS A 220 6.83 16.45 -13.84
C LYS A 220 6.85 15.29 -14.84
N ALA A 221 6.99 14.06 -14.37
CA ALA A 221 6.91 12.84 -15.18
C ALA A 221 5.47 12.45 -15.55
N GLY A 222 4.44 13.16 -15.06
CA GLY A 222 3.04 12.88 -15.33
C GLY A 222 2.46 11.72 -14.51
N ILE A 223 3.14 11.31 -13.44
CA ILE A 223 2.67 10.25 -12.56
C ILE A 223 1.60 10.81 -11.62
N THR A 224 0.45 10.16 -11.56
CA THR A 224 -0.57 10.47 -10.56
C THR A 224 -0.08 10.09 -9.16
N VAL A 225 -0.07 11.05 -8.26
CA VAL A 225 0.26 10.87 -6.85
C VAL A 225 -0.99 11.07 -6.00
N GLY A 226 -1.24 10.14 -5.08
CA GLY A 226 -2.24 10.27 -4.03
C GLY A 226 -1.58 10.35 -2.66
N ILE A 227 -2.35 10.72 -1.65
CA ILE A 227 -1.94 10.72 -0.24
C ILE A 227 -2.72 9.64 0.49
N GLY A 228 -2.04 8.89 1.36
CA GLY A 228 -2.63 7.90 2.24
C GLY A 228 -2.17 8.10 3.69
N THR A 229 -2.94 7.56 4.62
CA THR A 229 -2.59 7.54 6.04
C THR A 229 -1.72 6.35 6.43
N ASP A 230 -1.75 5.30 5.58
CA ASP A 230 -1.33 3.95 5.96
C ASP A 230 -2.19 3.41 7.12
N GLY A 231 -1.81 2.27 7.70
CA GLY A 231 -2.54 1.68 8.82
C GLY A 231 -2.36 2.46 10.12
N ALA A 232 -3.37 2.38 11.01
CA ALA A 232 -3.30 3.04 12.32
C ALA A 232 -2.17 2.52 13.24
N CYS A 233 -1.56 1.39 12.93
CA CYS A 233 -0.39 0.89 13.65
C CYS A 233 0.92 1.54 13.19
N SER A 234 0.99 2.01 11.95
CA SER A 234 2.18 2.66 11.39
C SER A 234 2.12 4.19 11.40
N GLY A 235 0.91 4.79 11.37
CA GLY A 235 0.70 6.24 11.39
C GLY A 235 0.05 6.80 12.66
N ASN A 236 -0.44 5.95 13.55
CA ASN A 236 -1.18 6.25 14.80
C ASN A 236 -2.53 6.94 14.63
N ASN A 237 -2.94 7.34 13.42
CA ASN A 237 -4.29 7.80 13.12
C ASN A 237 -4.68 7.50 11.66
N LEU A 238 -5.92 7.82 11.30
CA LEU A 238 -6.44 7.73 9.95
C LEU A 238 -7.00 9.09 9.52
N ASP A 239 -6.32 10.17 9.92
CA ASP A 239 -6.71 11.54 9.63
C ASP A 239 -6.09 12.02 8.33
N MET A 240 -6.92 12.16 7.29
CA MET A 240 -6.46 12.60 5.98
C MET A 240 -6.01 14.07 5.98
N TYR A 241 -6.61 14.95 6.78
CA TYR A 241 -6.13 16.34 6.88
C TYR A 241 -4.75 16.43 7.51
N GLU A 242 -4.46 15.60 8.50
CA GLU A 242 -3.12 15.50 9.05
C GLU A 242 -2.14 14.93 8.02
N ALA A 243 -2.50 13.87 7.29
CA ALA A 243 -1.67 13.30 6.25
C ALA A 243 -1.33 14.33 5.15
N MET A 244 -2.31 15.12 4.69
CA MET A 244 -2.11 16.22 3.75
C MET A 244 -1.14 17.27 4.30
N LYS A 245 -1.35 17.71 5.54
CA LYS A 245 -0.46 18.68 6.21
C LYS A 245 0.96 18.16 6.32
N LEU A 246 1.14 16.90 6.74
CA LEU A 246 2.46 16.25 6.84
C LEU A 246 3.14 16.12 5.49
N ALA A 247 2.42 15.74 4.42
CA ALA A 247 2.96 15.66 3.07
C ALA A 247 3.59 16.97 2.63
N SER A 248 2.83 18.08 2.74
CA SER A 248 3.31 19.41 2.35
C SER A 248 4.46 19.89 3.23
N LEU A 249 4.33 19.85 4.56
CA LEU A 249 5.35 20.38 5.48
C LEU A 249 6.64 19.56 5.43
N ASN A 250 6.55 18.23 5.37
CA ASN A 250 7.73 17.37 5.24
C ASN A 250 8.45 17.62 3.92
N ALA A 251 7.73 17.75 2.80
CA ALA A 251 8.34 18.06 1.51
C ALA A 251 9.14 19.38 1.59
N LYS A 252 8.53 20.46 2.09
CA LYS A 252 9.21 21.76 2.26
C LYS A 252 10.47 21.66 3.12
N ALA A 253 10.39 20.95 4.24
CA ALA A 253 11.54 20.77 5.13
C ALA A 253 12.63 19.90 4.49
N ALA A 254 12.27 18.78 3.86
CA ALA A 254 13.22 17.84 3.26
C ALA A 254 13.97 18.41 2.05
N TRP A 255 13.31 19.28 1.26
CA TRP A 255 13.89 19.90 0.09
C TRP A 255 14.44 21.31 0.37
N ASN A 256 14.22 21.86 1.59
CA ASN A 256 14.57 23.22 1.98
C ASN A 256 14.01 24.28 0.99
N ASP A 257 12.77 24.05 0.54
CA ASP A 257 12.07 24.89 -0.43
C ASP A 257 10.60 25.05 -0.01
N SER A 258 10.19 26.29 0.25
CA SER A 258 8.82 26.60 0.68
C SER A 258 7.77 26.51 -0.44
N THR A 259 8.19 26.35 -1.69
CA THR A 259 7.30 26.35 -2.86
C THR A 259 6.87 24.95 -3.29
N VAL A 260 7.61 23.90 -2.90
CA VAL A 260 7.27 22.51 -3.25
C VAL A 260 6.00 22.05 -2.56
N TRP A 261 5.23 21.21 -3.25
CA TRP A 261 3.98 20.62 -2.79
C TRP A 261 3.12 21.61 -2.01
N ASN A 262 2.65 22.63 -2.70
CA ASN A 262 1.88 23.73 -2.11
C ASN A 262 0.44 23.29 -1.75
N ALA A 263 -0.32 24.18 -1.12
CA ALA A 263 -1.66 23.89 -0.62
C ALA A 263 -2.68 23.52 -1.73
N ASP A 264 -2.52 24.10 -2.92
CA ASP A 264 -3.42 23.80 -4.05
C ASP A 264 -3.17 22.42 -4.65
N GLU A 265 -2.01 21.82 -4.36
CA GLU A 265 -1.57 20.51 -4.85
C GLU A 265 -1.80 19.39 -3.81
N THR A 266 -2.07 19.79 -2.56
CA THR A 266 -2.26 18.85 -1.46
C THR A 266 -3.74 18.53 -1.28
#